data_a0f5ee60b86cd4aeb635f75afd4472f8
#
_entry.id   a0f5ee60b86cd4aeb635f75afd4472f8
#
_cell.length_a   1.000
_cell.length_b   1.000
_cell.length_c   1.000
_cell.angle_alpha   90.00
_cell.angle_beta   90.00
_cell.angle_gamma   90.00
#
_symmetry.space_group_name_H-M   'P 1'
#
loop_
_entity.id
_entity.type
_entity.pdbx_description
1 polymer ?
#
loop_
_entity_poly.entity_id
_entity_poly.type
_entity_poly.pdbx_seq_one_letter_code
_entity_poly.pdbx_strand_id
1 'polypeptide(L)'
;HIIVETVGVGQSEIEIAGLADVTMVVLVPEAGDEVQTMKAGLMEIADIFVVNKADRPGADVFVKNLRQMLAPSFSNHYHEVPVIKTIASQKDGIEKLIELLAHQLQKSHTTDKKFWLLAEKAYYLLEQKRMKGIVKSELKKEIEHQYKKNNFNLYQFVAGK
;
A
#
# COMPACT_ATOMS: atom_id res chain seq x y z
N HIS A 1 -9.02 19.82 -5.61
CA HIS A 1 -8.68 18.48 -5.09
C HIS A 1 -8.84 17.45 -6.20
N ILE A 2 -7.96 16.44 -6.23
CA ILE A 2 -8.03 15.30 -7.15
C ILE A 2 -8.23 14.05 -6.30
N ILE A 3 -9.25 13.27 -6.63
CA ILE A 3 -9.51 11.97 -6.00
C ILE A 3 -9.13 10.90 -7.00
N VAL A 4 -8.28 9.96 -6.59
CA VAL A 4 -7.88 8.80 -7.40
C VAL A 4 -8.41 7.55 -6.72
N GLU A 5 -9.25 6.79 -7.42
CA GLU A 5 -9.79 5.52 -6.97
C GLU A 5 -9.00 4.37 -7.60
N THR A 6 -8.68 3.35 -6.79
CA THR A 6 -8.07 2.10 -7.26
C THR A 6 -9.11 0.99 -7.32
N VAL A 7 -8.92 0.05 -8.23
CA VAL A 7 -9.88 -1.05 -8.47
C VAL A 7 -9.81 -2.15 -7.40
N GLY A 8 -8.88 -2.06 -6.44
CA GLY A 8 -8.75 -3.06 -5.36
C GLY A 8 -8.16 -4.40 -5.81
N VAL A 9 -7.57 -4.48 -7.00
CA VAL A 9 -6.93 -5.69 -7.53
C VAL A 9 -5.49 -5.39 -7.95
N GLY A 10 -4.54 -6.03 -7.31
CA GLY A 10 -3.12 -5.95 -7.67
C GLY A 10 -2.26 -5.11 -6.72
N GLN A 11 -1.09 -4.68 -7.21
CA GLN A 11 -0.11 -3.91 -6.43
C GLN A 11 -0.26 -2.39 -6.61
N SER A 12 -1.23 -1.94 -7.41
CA SER A 12 -1.47 -0.52 -7.72
C SER A 12 -1.86 0.33 -6.51
N GLU A 13 -2.41 -0.29 -5.49
CA GLU A 13 -2.83 0.38 -4.25
C GLU A 13 -1.64 1.00 -3.51
N ILE A 14 -0.52 0.26 -3.41
CA ILE A 14 0.71 0.75 -2.77
C ILE A 14 1.37 1.84 -3.61
N GLU A 15 1.33 1.71 -4.94
CA GLU A 15 1.92 2.70 -5.84
C GLU A 15 1.24 4.07 -5.75
N ILE A 16 -0.08 4.09 -5.61
CA ILE A 16 -0.86 5.32 -5.48
C ILE A 16 -0.61 6.03 -4.16
N ALA A 17 -0.42 5.29 -3.07
CA ALA A 17 -0.12 5.88 -1.77
C ALA A 17 1.16 6.74 -1.77
N GLY A 18 2.14 6.41 -2.61
CA GLY A 18 3.35 7.23 -2.81
C GLY A 18 3.11 8.55 -3.58
N LEU A 19 1.98 8.66 -4.28
CA LEU A 19 1.62 9.84 -5.08
C LEU A 19 0.57 10.72 -4.40
N ALA A 20 -0.28 10.14 -3.56
CA ALA A 20 -1.35 10.83 -2.87
C ALA A 20 -0.84 11.61 -1.65
N ASP A 21 -1.47 12.76 -1.37
CA ASP A 21 -1.21 13.51 -0.14
C ASP A 21 -1.85 12.84 1.07
N VAL A 22 -3.01 12.20 0.89
CA VAL A 22 -3.72 11.41 1.90
C VAL A 22 -4.25 10.14 1.25
N THR A 23 -4.00 9.01 1.88
CA THR A 23 -4.48 7.69 1.47
C THR A 23 -5.61 7.22 2.38
N MET A 24 -6.77 7.00 1.79
CA MET A 24 -7.94 6.48 2.49
C MET A 24 -8.24 5.05 2.05
N VAL A 25 -8.29 4.12 3.00
CA VAL A 25 -8.68 2.73 2.74
C VAL A 25 -10.14 2.54 3.13
N VAL A 26 -10.98 2.18 2.16
CA VAL A 26 -12.41 1.96 2.37
C VAL A 26 -12.70 0.46 2.43
N LEU A 27 -13.29 0.04 3.53
CA LEU A 27 -13.65 -1.35 3.82
C LEU A 27 -15.16 -1.48 4.06
N VAL A 28 -15.67 -2.71 3.99
CA VAL A 28 -17.06 -3.04 4.31
C VAL A 28 -17.11 -4.18 5.33
N PRO A 29 -18.13 -4.26 6.21
CA PRO A 29 -18.20 -5.28 7.26
C PRO A 29 -18.14 -6.72 6.75
N GLU A 30 -18.64 -6.97 5.54
CA GLU A 30 -18.65 -8.31 4.91
C GLU A 30 -17.25 -8.80 4.52
N ALA A 31 -16.27 -7.91 4.45
CA ALA A 31 -14.88 -8.23 4.14
C ALA A 31 -14.10 -8.78 5.36
N GLY A 32 -14.76 -9.41 6.33
CA GLY A 32 -14.15 -9.89 7.58
C GLY A 32 -12.93 -10.78 7.38
N ASP A 33 -12.96 -11.69 6.43
CA ASP A 33 -11.83 -12.57 6.09
C ASP A 33 -10.73 -11.80 5.32
N GLU A 34 -11.11 -10.79 4.54
CA GLU A 34 -10.16 -9.95 3.80
C GLU A 34 -9.34 -9.05 4.74
N VAL A 35 -9.90 -8.62 5.88
CA VAL A 35 -9.17 -7.84 6.89
C VAL A 35 -8.05 -8.68 7.51
N GLN A 36 -8.29 -9.97 7.76
CA GLN A 36 -7.26 -10.87 8.28
C GLN A 36 -6.16 -11.15 7.25
N THR A 37 -6.50 -11.08 5.96
CA THR A 37 -5.56 -11.23 4.84
C THR A 37 -5.05 -9.90 4.30
N MET A 38 -5.50 -8.78 4.89
CA MET A 38 -5.05 -7.45 4.49
C MET A 38 -3.54 -7.38 4.58
N LYS A 39 -2.91 -7.17 3.44
CA LYS A 39 -1.46 -7.10 3.35
C LYS A 39 -0.93 -6.02 4.30
N ALA A 40 0.11 -6.34 5.04
CA ALA A 40 0.77 -5.41 5.97
C ALA A 40 1.04 -4.04 5.30
N GLY A 41 1.36 -4.03 4.00
CA GLY A 41 1.57 -2.81 3.23
C GLY A 41 0.37 -1.86 3.19
N LEU A 42 -0.88 -2.35 3.10
CA LEU A 42 -2.06 -1.47 3.14
C LEU A 42 -2.26 -0.81 4.51
N MET A 43 -1.92 -1.52 5.59
CA MET A 43 -2.00 -0.98 6.94
C MET A 43 -0.96 0.12 7.18
N GLU A 44 0.20 0.02 6.55
CA GLU A 44 1.29 0.99 6.68
C GLU A 44 1.06 2.26 5.86
N ILE A 45 0.38 2.16 4.71
CA ILE A 45 0.16 3.30 3.81
C ILE A 45 -1.07 4.12 4.15
N ALA A 46 -2.06 3.55 4.83
CA ALA A 46 -3.32 4.24 5.14
C ALA A 46 -3.12 5.39 6.13
N ASP A 47 -3.71 6.54 5.80
CA ASP A 47 -3.82 7.69 6.69
C ASP A 47 -5.20 7.74 7.37
N ILE A 48 -6.20 7.09 6.76
CA ILE A 48 -7.57 6.97 7.29
C ILE A 48 -8.13 5.61 6.87
N PHE A 49 -8.81 4.92 7.79
CA PHE A 49 -9.68 3.81 7.47
C PHE A 49 -11.15 4.22 7.54
N VAL A 50 -11.91 3.87 6.52
CA VAL A 50 -13.35 4.08 6.46
C VAL A 50 -14.05 2.72 6.40
N VAL A 51 -14.91 2.45 7.37
CA VAL A 51 -15.80 1.29 7.34
C VAL A 51 -17.15 1.76 6.81
N ASN A 52 -17.36 1.57 5.50
CA ASN A 52 -18.60 1.94 4.84
C ASN A 52 -19.66 0.84 5.01
N LYS A 53 -20.93 1.16 4.72
CA LYS A 53 -22.09 0.29 4.97
C LYS A 53 -22.19 -0.13 6.44
N ALA A 54 -21.93 0.82 7.35
CA ALA A 54 -21.91 0.56 8.78
C ALA A 54 -23.31 0.28 9.39
N ASP A 55 -24.37 0.37 8.60
CA ASP A 55 -25.72 -0.10 8.89
C ASP A 55 -25.85 -1.64 8.87
N ARG A 56 -24.87 -2.33 8.29
CA ARG A 56 -24.93 -3.78 8.18
C ARG A 56 -24.55 -4.49 9.49
N PRO A 57 -25.11 -5.70 9.71
CA PRO A 57 -24.78 -6.49 10.89
C PRO A 57 -23.27 -6.75 10.99
N GLY A 58 -22.74 -6.65 12.22
CA GLY A 58 -21.32 -6.92 12.48
C GLY A 58 -20.38 -5.73 12.30
N ALA A 59 -20.85 -4.57 11.81
CA ALA A 59 -20.01 -3.40 11.57
C ALA A 59 -19.21 -2.96 12.81
N ASP A 60 -19.80 -2.97 14.00
CA ASP A 60 -19.12 -2.58 15.23
C ASP A 60 -18.03 -3.58 15.65
N VAL A 61 -18.29 -4.88 15.45
CA VAL A 61 -17.30 -5.94 15.70
C VAL A 61 -16.14 -5.80 14.72
N PHE A 62 -16.46 -5.54 13.45
CA PHE A 62 -15.46 -5.31 12.42
C PHE A 62 -14.54 -4.12 12.75
N VAL A 63 -15.12 -2.98 13.12
CA VAL A 63 -14.35 -1.78 13.55
C VAL A 63 -13.47 -2.08 14.76
N LYS A 64 -13.98 -2.81 15.74
CA LYS A 64 -13.20 -3.23 16.93
C LYS A 64 -12.01 -4.08 16.53
N ASN A 65 -12.22 -5.09 15.67
CA ASN A 65 -11.16 -5.98 15.21
C ASN A 65 -10.11 -5.22 14.40
N LEU A 66 -10.55 -4.34 13.48
CA LEU A 66 -9.66 -3.49 12.70
C LEU A 66 -8.78 -2.62 13.59
N ARG A 67 -9.35 -1.97 14.61
CA ARG A 67 -8.58 -1.18 15.58
C ARG A 67 -7.57 -2.03 16.36
N GLN A 68 -7.93 -3.24 16.75
CA GLN A 68 -7.02 -4.16 17.42
C GLN A 68 -5.85 -4.58 16.53
N MET A 69 -6.10 -4.80 15.24
CA MET A 69 -5.06 -5.14 14.27
C MET A 69 -4.12 -3.96 14.01
N LEU A 70 -4.64 -2.74 14.00
CA LEU A 70 -3.84 -1.53 13.80
C LEU A 70 -3.01 -1.16 15.05
N ALA A 71 -3.42 -1.56 16.23
CA ALA A 71 -2.76 -1.22 17.50
C ALA A 71 -1.26 -1.57 17.57
N PRO A 72 -0.77 -2.73 17.09
CA PRO A 72 0.65 -3.03 17.04
C PRO A 72 1.45 -2.12 16.10
N SER A 73 0.83 -1.68 15.01
CA SER A 73 1.46 -0.77 14.04
C SER A 73 1.66 0.63 14.61
N PHE A 74 0.89 1.02 15.62
CA PHE A 74 1.02 2.32 16.30
C PHE A 74 2.26 2.41 17.19
N SER A 75 2.85 1.30 17.60
CA SER A 75 4.10 1.32 18.38
C SER A 75 5.28 1.93 17.61
N ASN A 76 5.23 1.92 16.28
CA ASN A 76 6.25 2.47 15.40
C ASN A 76 5.87 3.83 14.78
N HIS A 77 4.60 4.26 14.93
CA HIS A 77 4.13 5.54 14.40
C HIS A 77 3.59 6.40 15.55
N TYR A 78 4.05 7.63 15.66
CA TYR A 78 3.65 8.60 16.67
C TYR A 78 2.16 9.04 16.59
N HIS A 79 1.38 8.52 15.66
CA HIS A 79 -0.02 8.91 15.46
C HIS A 79 -0.92 7.70 15.20
N GLU A 80 -2.01 7.63 15.96
CA GLU A 80 -3.08 6.67 15.75
C GLU A 80 -3.79 6.94 14.42
N VAL A 81 -3.90 5.90 13.55
CA VAL A 81 -4.62 6.01 12.28
C VAL A 81 -6.12 5.95 12.57
N PRO A 82 -6.89 6.99 12.23
CA PRO A 82 -8.31 7.06 12.54
C PRO A 82 -9.12 6.04 11.75
N VAL A 83 -10.08 5.41 12.43
CA VAL A 83 -11.09 4.50 11.85
C VAL A 83 -12.46 5.13 12.03
N ILE A 84 -13.14 5.45 10.93
CA ILE A 84 -14.46 6.07 10.88
C ILE A 84 -15.49 5.14 10.24
N LYS A 85 -16.73 5.16 10.77
CA LYS A 85 -17.88 4.50 10.16
C LYS A 85 -18.63 5.45 9.23
N THR A 86 -19.13 4.95 8.10
CA THR A 86 -19.98 5.72 7.19
C THR A 86 -21.11 4.85 6.64
N ILE A 87 -22.22 5.49 6.28
CA ILE A 87 -23.29 4.92 5.45
C ILE A 87 -23.44 5.87 4.27
N ALA A 88 -22.61 5.66 3.26
CA ALA A 88 -22.47 6.60 2.14
C ALA A 88 -23.80 6.85 1.39
N SER A 89 -24.67 5.84 1.27
CA SER A 89 -26.01 5.94 0.66
C SER A 89 -26.94 6.89 1.41
N GLN A 90 -26.71 7.09 2.72
CA GLN A 90 -27.51 7.95 3.59
C GLN A 90 -26.76 9.25 3.95
N LYS A 91 -25.53 9.41 3.45
CA LYS A 91 -24.60 10.50 3.80
C LYS A 91 -24.23 10.54 5.30
N ASP A 92 -24.50 9.48 6.04
CA ASP A 92 -24.12 9.41 7.45
C ASP A 92 -22.61 9.20 7.60
N GLY A 93 -21.99 9.96 8.54
CA GLY A 93 -20.56 9.96 8.78
C GLY A 93 -19.72 10.72 7.74
N ILE A 94 -20.31 11.25 6.66
CA ILE A 94 -19.57 11.94 5.57
C ILE A 94 -19.01 13.27 6.04
N GLU A 95 -19.76 14.07 6.78
CA GLU A 95 -19.27 15.37 7.29
C GLU A 95 -18.02 15.16 8.17
N LYS A 96 -18.08 14.21 9.08
CA LYS A 96 -16.95 13.87 9.95
C LYS A 96 -15.74 13.33 9.14
N LEU A 97 -16.00 12.59 8.05
CA LEU A 97 -14.95 12.16 7.14
C LEU A 97 -14.28 13.34 6.44
N ILE A 98 -15.05 14.35 5.99
CA ILE A 98 -14.51 15.55 5.35
C ILE A 98 -13.64 16.35 6.33
N GLU A 99 -14.09 16.54 7.56
CA GLU A 99 -13.29 17.20 8.60
C GLU A 99 -11.97 16.47 8.87
N LEU A 100 -12.03 15.14 8.95
CA LEU A 100 -10.88 14.31 9.16
C LEU A 100 -9.89 14.38 7.98
N LEU A 101 -10.39 14.34 6.75
CA LEU A 101 -9.59 14.53 5.54
C LEU A 101 -8.88 15.88 5.53
N ALA A 102 -9.61 16.97 5.83
CA ALA A 102 -9.04 18.30 5.91
C ALA A 102 -7.91 18.40 6.94
N HIS A 103 -8.10 17.76 8.11
CA HIS A 103 -7.08 17.70 9.15
C HIS A 103 -5.85 16.89 8.72
N GLN A 104 -6.04 15.74 8.05
CA GLN A 104 -4.92 14.95 7.54
C GLN A 104 -4.17 15.66 6.42
N LEU A 105 -4.85 16.35 5.52
CA LEU A 105 -4.23 17.16 4.47
C LEU A 105 -3.32 18.26 5.04
N GLN A 106 -3.71 18.90 6.15
CA GLN A 106 -2.87 19.88 6.82
C GLN A 106 -1.61 19.28 7.43
N LYS A 107 -1.67 18.02 7.88
CA LYS A 107 -0.52 17.31 8.47
C LYS A 107 0.43 16.72 7.41
N SER A 108 -0.06 16.40 6.21
CA SER A 108 0.65 15.57 5.24
C SER A 108 1.84 16.26 4.56
N HIS A 109 1.99 17.57 4.71
CA HIS A 109 3.01 18.32 3.96
C HIS A 109 4.48 17.97 4.28
N THR A 110 4.77 17.19 5.34
CA THR A 110 6.15 16.93 5.78
C THR A 110 6.36 15.59 6.49
N THR A 111 5.70 14.50 6.07
CA THR A 111 5.94 13.20 6.71
C THR A 111 7.07 12.44 6.03
N ASP A 112 8.02 11.90 6.83
CA ASP A 112 9.08 10.97 6.40
C ASP A 112 8.52 9.81 5.57
N LYS A 113 7.27 9.40 5.83
CA LYS A 113 6.50 8.39 5.07
C LYS A 113 6.41 8.74 3.58
N LYS A 114 6.08 9.99 3.21
CA LYS A 114 5.98 10.43 1.81
C LYS A 114 7.34 10.32 1.10
N PHE A 115 8.41 10.75 1.76
CA PHE A 115 9.76 10.66 1.20
C PHE A 115 10.21 9.21 1.07
N TRP A 116 9.87 8.35 2.03
CA TRP A 116 10.17 6.93 1.96
C TRP A 116 9.45 6.25 0.77
N LEU A 117 8.15 6.48 0.60
CA LEU A 117 7.38 5.95 -0.53
C LEU A 117 7.88 6.47 -1.88
N LEU A 118 8.27 7.74 -1.95
CA LEU A 118 8.89 8.31 -3.16
C LEU A 118 10.27 7.69 -3.44
N ALA A 119 11.06 7.41 -2.41
CA ALA A 119 12.35 6.74 -2.55
C ALA A 119 12.18 5.29 -3.06
N GLU A 120 11.21 4.55 -2.54
CA GLU A 120 10.85 3.21 -3.03
C GLU A 120 10.44 3.25 -4.51
N LYS A 121 9.58 4.20 -4.86
CA LYS A 121 9.16 4.37 -6.26
C LYS A 121 10.33 4.74 -7.17
N ALA A 122 11.19 5.65 -6.73
CA ALA A 122 12.39 6.03 -7.46
C ALA A 122 13.33 4.82 -7.64
N TYR A 123 13.52 4.03 -6.59
CA TYR A 123 14.32 2.80 -6.64
C TYR A 123 13.78 1.82 -7.69
N TYR A 124 12.47 1.54 -7.64
CA TYR A 124 11.81 0.68 -8.62
C TYR A 124 11.98 1.17 -10.06
N LEU A 125 11.80 2.48 -10.30
CA LEU A 125 11.96 3.08 -11.63
C LEU A 125 13.42 2.99 -12.12
N LEU A 126 14.40 3.17 -11.22
CA LEU A 126 15.81 3.01 -11.52
C LEU A 126 16.16 1.56 -11.85
N GLU A 127 15.60 0.61 -11.08
CA GLU A 127 15.74 -0.82 -11.36
C GLU A 127 15.18 -1.17 -12.73
N GLN A 128 13.95 -0.75 -13.03
CA GLN A 128 13.35 -0.95 -14.36
C GLN A 128 14.19 -0.34 -15.50
N LYS A 129 14.70 0.87 -15.27
CA LYS A 129 15.55 1.55 -16.26
C LYS A 129 16.84 0.79 -16.49
N ARG A 130 17.51 0.29 -15.46
CA ARG A 130 18.75 -0.49 -15.56
C ARG A 130 18.53 -1.87 -16.16
N MET A 131 17.39 -2.50 -15.86
CA MET A 131 17.03 -3.82 -16.37
C MET A 131 16.43 -3.76 -17.79
N LYS A 132 16.22 -2.55 -18.34
CA LYS A 132 15.69 -2.38 -19.70
C LYS A 132 16.70 -2.93 -20.73
N GLY A 133 16.26 -3.96 -21.45
CA GLY A 133 17.10 -4.68 -22.42
C GLY A 133 17.69 -5.99 -21.89
N ILE A 134 17.53 -6.31 -20.61
CA ILE A 134 17.92 -7.61 -20.07
C ILE A 134 16.74 -8.58 -20.14
N VAL A 135 16.82 -9.52 -21.08
CA VAL A 135 15.75 -10.51 -21.33
C VAL A 135 16.12 -11.82 -20.63
N LYS A 136 15.24 -12.30 -19.74
CA LYS A 136 15.49 -13.55 -18.97
C LYS A 136 15.78 -14.77 -19.84
N SER A 137 15.16 -14.88 -21.03
CA SER A 137 15.42 -15.98 -21.96
C SER A 137 16.81 -15.92 -22.59
N GLU A 138 17.37 -14.73 -22.78
CA GLU A 138 18.73 -14.53 -23.27
C GLU A 138 19.75 -14.84 -22.17
N LEU A 139 19.51 -14.31 -20.95
CA LEU A 139 20.31 -14.67 -19.79
C LEU A 139 20.36 -16.19 -19.56
N LYS A 140 19.23 -16.89 -19.71
CA LYS A 140 19.18 -18.35 -19.60
C LYS A 140 20.11 -19.01 -20.63
N LYS A 141 20.06 -18.59 -21.90
CA LYS A 141 20.91 -19.15 -22.96
C LYS A 141 22.41 -18.92 -22.68
N GLU A 142 22.76 -17.72 -22.23
CA GLU A 142 24.14 -17.39 -21.90
C GLU A 142 24.65 -18.22 -20.69
N ILE A 143 23.82 -18.34 -19.64
CA ILE A 143 24.14 -19.18 -18.46
C ILE A 143 24.32 -20.64 -18.89
N GLU A 144 23.41 -21.20 -19.67
CA GLU A 144 23.53 -22.57 -20.19
C GLU A 144 24.84 -22.78 -20.98
N HIS A 145 25.19 -21.80 -21.79
CA HIS A 145 26.43 -21.86 -22.56
C HIS A 145 27.69 -21.85 -21.72
N GLN A 146 27.73 -20.97 -20.70
CA GLN A 146 28.87 -20.89 -19.76
C GLN A 146 28.94 -22.08 -18.82
N TYR A 147 27.78 -22.58 -18.34
CA TYR A 147 27.71 -23.75 -17.46
C TYR A 147 28.29 -25.00 -18.13
N LYS A 148 28.04 -25.19 -19.42
CA LYS A 148 28.63 -26.31 -20.24
C LYS A 148 30.14 -26.24 -20.35
N LYS A 149 30.77 -25.11 -20.06
CA LYS A 149 32.23 -24.93 -20.10
C LYS A 149 32.91 -25.27 -18.78
N ASN A 150 32.21 -25.83 -17.79
CA ASN A 150 32.69 -26.33 -16.49
C ASN A 150 33.37 -25.31 -15.55
N ASN A 151 33.18 -24.01 -15.74
CA ASN A 151 33.70 -22.97 -14.85
C ASN A 151 32.73 -21.82 -14.64
N PHE A 152 31.45 -22.13 -14.40
CA PHE A 152 30.42 -21.11 -14.20
C PHE A 152 30.36 -20.65 -12.76
N ASN A 153 30.52 -19.33 -12.54
CA ASN A 153 30.28 -18.65 -11.28
C ASN A 153 29.23 -17.55 -11.47
N LEU A 154 28.09 -17.68 -10.82
CA LEU A 154 26.97 -16.76 -10.95
C LEU A 154 27.34 -15.31 -10.59
N TYR A 155 28.12 -15.13 -9.54
CA TYR A 155 28.52 -13.78 -9.08
C TYR A 155 29.46 -13.10 -10.08
N GLN A 156 30.40 -13.82 -10.65
CA GLN A 156 31.28 -13.30 -11.70
C GLN A 156 30.50 -12.99 -12.98
N PHE A 157 29.54 -13.84 -13.33
CA PHE A 157 28.65 -13.61 -14.48
C PHE A 157 27.86 -12.32 -14.33
N VAL A 158 27.25 -12.07 -13.14
CA VAL A 158 26.49 -10.86 -12.87
C VAL A 158 27.38 -9.62 -12.81
N ALA A 159 28.59 -9.74 -12.23
CA ALA A 159 29.53 -8.61 -12.17
C ALA A 159 30.04 -8.15 -13.54
N GLY A 160 29.94 -9.00 -14.57
CA GLY A 160 30.32 -8.68 -15.96
C GLY A 160 29.18 -8.13 -16.83
N LYS A 161 27.98 -7.89 -16.26
CA LYS A 161 26.82 -7.33 -16.95
C LYS A 161 26.62 -5.86 -16.57
#